data_eb073e8c84080ad2481d8212e15bc737
#
_entry.id   eb073e8c84080ad2481d8212e15bc737
#
_cell.length_a   1.000
_cell.length_b   1.000
_cell.length_c   1.000
_cell.angle_alpha   90.00
_cell.angle_beta   90.00
_cell.angle_gamma   90.00
#
_symmetry.space_group_name_H-M   'P 1'
#
loop_
_entity.id
_entity.type
_entity.pdbx_description
1 polymer ?
#
loop_
_entity_poly.entity_id
_entity_poly.type
_entity_poly.pdbx_seq_one_letter_code
_entity_poly.pdbx_strand_id
1 'polypeptide(L)'
;WDNTLRFRHLLWDQGLHLAEAMDTAQRGAGVDWHTASELIQRSLTEARTHPLKPRVACGAGTDHFAIKQLQSEAALIAAYSQQMEMIEAAGGQCIIMASRALPAISAGPDVYARIYGYLLEQAAEPVILHWLGDVFDPALRGYWGYQDIAKASTAVLSIIEDHQDKIDGIKISLLDQTHEEAFRKRLPSDVRLYTGDDFNYPALIAGDGNHYSHALLGIIAAIAPALVQALEALAK
;
A
#
# COMPACT_ATOMS: atom_id res chain seq x y z
N TRP A 1 -2.71 10.01 -21.95
CA TRP A 1 -2.93 8.61 -21.53
C TRP A 1 -1.99 7.64 -22.26
N ASP A 2 -1.83 7.72 -23.58
CA ASP A 2 -1.08 6.74 -24.38
C ASP A 2 0.35 6.50 -23.88
N ASN A 3 1.08 7.55 -23.55
CA ASN A 3 2.44 7.42 -23.01
C ASN A 3 2.45 6.77 -21.62
N THR A 4 1.45 7.07 -20.79
CA THR A 4 1.30 6.47 -19.47
C THR A 4 1.05 4.96 -19.59
N LEU A 5 0.09 4.55 -20.41
CA LEU A 5 -0.22 3.13 -20.63
C LEU A 5 0.95 2.40 -21.30
N ARG A 6 1.62 3.01 -22.30
CA ARG A 6 2.83 2.43 -22.89
C ARG A 6 3.91 2.15 -21.83
N PHE A 7 4.06 3.05 -20.86
CA PHE A 7 5.02 2.85 -19.77
C PHE A 7 4.61 1.67 -18.87
N ARG A 8 3.29 1.45 -18.64
CA ARG A 8 2.80 0.26 -17.91
C ARG A 8 3.18 -1.02 -18.66
N HIS A 9 2.96 -1.07 -19.98
CA HIS A 9 3.35 -2.22 -20.80
C HIS A 9 4.86 -2.49 -20.70
N LEU A 10 5.72 -1.46 -20.75
CA LEU A 10 7.17 -1.64 -20.58
C LEU A 10 7.56 -2.30 -19.24
N LEU A 11 6.84 -2.02 -18.16
CA LEU A 11 7.07 -2.66 -16.88
C LEU A 11 6.56 -4.11 -16.88
N TRP A 12 5.38 -4.34 -17.43
CA TRP A 12 4.76 -5.66 -17.52
C TRP A 12 5.54 -6.61 -18.41
N ASP A 13 6.08 -6.13 -19.54
CA ASP A 13 6.94 -6.91 -20.45
C ASP A 13 8.20 -7.44 -19.75
N GLN A 14 8.62 -6.82 -18.64
CA GLN A 14 9.71 -7.26 -17.79
C GLN A 14 9.26 -8.17 -16.63
N GLY A 15 7.99 -8.57 -16.60
CA GLY A 15 7.44 -9.43 -15.55
C GLY A 15 7.13 -8.71 -14.23
N LEU A 16 7.18 -7.37 -14.21
CA LEU A 16 6.83 -6.58 -13.02
C LEU A 16 5.32 -6.44 -12.90
N HIS A 17 4.85 -6.39 -11.66
CA HIS A 17 3.49 -5.99 -11.31
C HIS A 17 3.40 -4.47 -11.09
N LEU A 18 2.21 -3.94 -10.88
CA LEU A 18 2.02 -2.50 -10.76
C LEU A 18 1.26 -2.14 -9.47
N ALA A 19 1.73 -1.10 -8.78
CA ALA A 19 0.97 -0.36 -7.77
C ALA A 19 0.50 0.96 -8.39
N GLU A 20 -0.81 1.12 -8.59
CA GLU A 20 -1.37 2.25 -9.34
C GLU A 20 -2.04 3.27 -8.42
N ALA A 21 -1.85 4.54 -8.75
CA ALA A 21 -2.48 5.67 -8.08
C ALA A 21 -2.28 5.67 -6.55
N MET A 22 -1.04 5.46 -6.13
CA MET A 22 -0.63 5.55 -4.73
C MET A 22 -0.55 7.00 -4.23
N ASP A 23 -0.25 7.17 -2.95
CA ASP A 23 -0.26 8.45 -2.24
C ASP A 23 0.89 9.39 -2.60
N THR A 24 2.12 9.12 -2.18
CA THR A 24 3.21 10.12 -2.16
C THR A 24 3.58 10.70 -3.52
N ALA A 25 3.82 9.88 -4.54
CA ALA A 25 4.31 10.32 -5.84
C ALA A 25 3.19 10.66 -6.84
N GLN A 26 1.94 10.38 -6.52
CA GLN A 26 0.79 10.57 -7.41
C GLN A 26 -0.27 11.43 -6.72
N ARG A 27 -1.10 10.85 -5.87
CA ARG A 27 -2.24 11.54 -5.20
C ARG A 27 -1.75 12.60 -4.21
N GLY A 28 -0.71 12.33 -3.45
CA GLY A 28 -0.06 13.33 -2.58
C GLY A 28 0.62 14.45 -3.35
N ALA A 29 1.00 14.22 -4.61
CA ALA A 29 1.59 15.22 -5.51
C ALA A 29 0.55 15.95 -6.38
N GLY A 30 -0.75 15.79 -6.12
CA GLY A 30 -1.82 16.57 -6.75
C GLY A 30 -2.67 15.84 -7.78
N VAL A 31 -2.53 14.54 -7.95
CA VAL A 31 -3.48 13.74 -8.74
C VAL A 31 -4.74 13.54 -7.91
N ASP A 32 -5.83 14.14 -8.33
CA ASP A 32 -7.13 14.01 -7.67
C ASP A 32 -7.76 12.62 -7.87
N TRP A 33 -8.79 12.32 -7.09
CA TRP A 33 -9.48 11.03 -7.18
C TRP A 33 -10.14 10.79 -8.55
N HIS A 34 -10.67 11.83 -9.20
CA HIS A 34 -11.26 11.68 -10.53
C HIS A 34 -10.21 11.18 -11.54
N THR A 35 -9.06 11.82 -11.59
CA THR A 35 -7.94 11.41 -12.45
C THR A 35 -7.36 10.06 -12.03
N ALA A 36 -7.23 9.81 -10.72
CA ALA A 36 -6.73 8.54 -10.19
C ALA A 36 -7.65 7.37 -10.54
N SER A 37 -8.98 7.54 -10.41
CA SER A 37 -9.95 6.51 -10.74
C SER A 37 -9.96 6.17 -12.24
N GLU A 38 -9.82 7.19 -13.10
CA GLU A 38 -9.67 6.96 -14.55
C GLU A 38 -8.38 6.21 -14.89
N LEU A 39 -7.25 6.59 -14.25
CA LEU A 39 -5.97 5.90 -14.43
C LEU A 39 -6.06 4.42 -14.01
N ILE A 40 -6.66 4.15 -12.85
CA ILE A 40 -6.88 2.79 -12.35
C ILE A 40 -7.68 1.96 -13.35
N GLN A 41 -8.82 2.47 -13.80
CA GLN A 41 -9.68 1.76 -14.76
C GLN A 41 -8.98 1.45 -16.08
N ARG A 42 -8.23 2.41 -16.62
CA ARG A 42 -7.45 2.24 -17.84
C ARG A 42 -6.34 1.20 -17.66
N SER A 43 -5.55 1.31 -16.59
CA SER A 43 -4.46 0.37 -16.31
C SER A 43 -4.98 -1.05 -16.08
N LEU A 44 -6.07 -1.24 -15.36
CA LEU A 44 -6.71 -2.54 -15.17
C LEU A 44 -7.28 -3.12 -16.46
N THR A 45 -7.83 -2.28 -17.34
CA THR A 45 -8.32 -2.70 -18.67
C THR A 45 -7.17 -3.21 -19.54
N GLU A 46 -6.07 -2.50 -19.61
CA GLU A 46 -4.87 -2.91 -20.34
C GLU A 46 -4.24 -4.18 -19.74
N ALA A 47 -4.12 -4.26 -18.41
CA ALA A 47 -3.55 -5.43 -17.74
C ALA A 47 -4.31 -6.73 -18.05
N ARG A 48 -5.65 -6.67 -18.18
CA ARG A 48 -6.48 -7.83 -18.53
C ARG A 48 -6.17 -8.40 -19.91
N THR A 49 -5.77 -7.55 -20.84
CA THR A 49 -5.44 -7.95 -22.22
C THR A 49 -3.97 -8.31 -22.41
N HIS A 50 -3.11 -7.93 -21.46
CA HIS A 50 -1.68 -8.20 -21.53
C HIS A 50 -1.38 -9.70 -21.45
N PRO A 51 -0.45 -10.25 -22.29
CA PRO A 51 -0.15 -11.69 -22.32
C PRO A 51 0.29 -12.27 -20.97
N LEU A 52 1.05 -11.51 -20.18
CA LEU A 52 1.57 -11.93 -18.88
C LEU A 52 0.57 -11.79 -17.73
N LYS A 53 -0.64 -11.24 -17.97
CA LYS A 53 -1.68 -11.06 -16.93
C LYS A 53 -1.13 -10.44 -15.64
N PRO A 54 -0.47 -9.27 -15.70
CA PRO A 54 0.14 -8.66 -14.53
C PRO A 54 -0.90 -8.31 -13.47
N ARG A 55 -0.53 -8.44 -12.20
CA ARG A 55 -1.35 -7.94 -11.10
C ARG A 55 -1.23 -6.42 -11.02
N VAL A 56 -2.35 -5.76 -10.74
CA VAL A 56 -2.40 -4.32 -10.50
C VAL A 56 -3.08 -4.09 -9.16
N ALA A 57 -2.30 -3.63 -8.20
CA ALA A 57 -2.80 -3.20 -6.91
C ALA A 57 -3.02 -1.68 -6.93
N CYS A 58 -4.15 -1.20 -6.41
CA CYS A 58 -4.59 0.18 -6.58
C CYS A 58 -4.82 0.85 -5.24
N GLY A 59 -4.39 2.11 -5.10
CA GLY A 59 -4.54 2.88 -3.88
C GLY A 59 -6.01 3.21 -3.59
N ALA A 60 -6.52 2.74 -2.45
CA ALA A 60 -7.80 3.12 -1.87
C ALA A 60 -7.57 4.02 -0.66
N GLY A 61 -8.16 5.19 -0.63
CA GLY A 61 -7.99 6.19 0.42
C GLY A 61 -9.27 6.96 0.72
N THR A 62 -9.12 8.11 1.34
CA THR A 62 -10.22 9.00 1.74
C THR A 62 -10.07 10.42 1.20
N ASP A 63 -9.11 10.65 0.34
CA ASP A 63 -8.65 11.95 -0.14
C ASP A 63 -9.60 12.66 -1.12
N HIS A 64 -10.67 11.99 -1.56
CA HIS A 64 -11.77 12.61 -2.29
C HIS A 64 -12.72 13.41 -1.39
N PHE A 65 -12.53 13.33 -0.05
CA PHE A 65 -13.19 14.18 0.92
C PHE A 65 -12.19 15.05 1.68
N ALA A 66 -12.59 16.26 2.03
CA ALA A 66 -11.81 17.07 2.95
C ALA A 66 -11.86 16.47 4.37
N ILE A 67 -10.78 16.56 5.14
CA ILE A 67 -10.68 16.01 6.51
C ILE A 67 -11.85 16.46 7.40
N LYS A 68 -12.31 17.72 7.27
CA LYS A 68 -13.45 18.25 8.02
C LYS A 68 -14.79 17.55 7.75
N GLN A 69 -14.90 16.77 6.70
CA GLN A 69 -16.08 15.97 6.36
C GLN A 69 -15.99 14.55 6.95
N LEU A 70 -14.81 14.13 7.37
CA LEU A 70 -14.50 12.79 7.86
C LEU A 70 -14.32 12.81 9.39
N GLN A 71 -15.36 13.25 10.13
CA GLN A 71 -15.27 13.46 11.57
C GLN A 71 -15.85 12.29 12.40
N SER A 72 -16.08 11.14 11.77
CA SER A 72 -16.56 9.92 12.44
C SER A 72 -16.02 8.67 11.79
N GLU A 73 -15.98 7.56 12.55
CA GLU A 73 -15.61 6.24 12.04
C GLU A 73 -16.48 5.84 10.84
N ALA A 74 -17.79 6.08 10.92
CA ALA A 74 -18.73 5.76 9.82
C ALA A 74 -18.43 6.56 8.54
N ALA A 75 -18.07 7.84 8.66
CA ALA A 75 -17.71 8.66 7.51
C ALA A 75 -16.40 8.19 6.87
N LEU A 76 -15.41 7.79 7.68
CA LEU A 76 -14.15 7.24 7.20
C LEU A 76 -14.35 5.89 6.50
N ILE A 77 -15.11 4.99 7.11
CA ILE A 77 -15.46 3.70 6.51
C ILE A 77 -16.15 3.91 5.16
N ALA A 78 -17.17 4.76 5.10
CA ALA A 78 -17.88 5.05 3.86
C ALA A 78 -16.96 5.63 2.77
N ALA A 79 -16.02 6.50 3.14
CA ALA A 79 -15.06 7.06 2.19
C ALA A 79 -14.11 6.00 1.62
N TYR A 80 -13.54 5.15 2.47
CA TYR A 80 -12.70 4.04 2.00
C TYR A 80 -13.49 3.07 1.13
N SER A 81 -14.68 2.64 1.58
CA SER A 81 -15.53 1.69 0.87
C SER A 81 -15.84 2.14 -0.55
N GLN A 82 -16.13 3.43 -0.77
CA GLN A 82 -16.38 3.96 -2.12
C GLN A 82 -15.21 3.75 -3.06
N GLN A 83 -13.98 3.94 -2.60
CA GLN A 83 -12.80 3.73 -3.43
C GLN A 83 -12.49 2.24 -3.61
N MET A 84 -12.62 1.44 -2.56
CA MET A 84 -12.42 -0.01 -2.63
C MET A 84 -13.41 -0.67 -3.59
N GLU A 85 -14.70 -0.36 -3.48
CA GLU A 85 -15.74 -0.88 -4.37
C GLU A 85 -15.45 -0.58 -5.86
N MET A 86 -15.00 0.64 -6.16
CA MET A 86 -14.65 1.01 -7.54
C MET A 86 -13.44 0.21 -8.04
N ILE A 87 -12.41 0.03 -7.22
CA ILE A 87 -11.20 -0.73 -7.57
C ILE A 87 -11.55 -2.21 -7.80
N GLU A 88 -12.29 -2.81 -6.88
CA GLU A 88 -12.71 -4.22 -6.94
C GLU A 88 -13.64 -4.49 -8.13
N ALA A 89 -14.61 -3.60 -8.38
CA ALA A 89 -15.49 -3.69 -9.56
C ALA A 89 -14.70 -3.61 -10.87
N ALA A 90 -13.58 -2.90 -10.89
CA ALA A 90 -12.66 -2.86 -12.01
C ALA A 90 -11.68 -4.06 -12.05
N GLY A 91 -11.72 -4.97 -11.07
CA GLY A 91 -10.87 -6.18 -10.99
C GLY A 91 -9.45 -5.90 -10.47
N GLY A 92 -9.25 -4.83 -9.71
CA GLY A 92 -7.99 -4.49 -9.04
C GLY A 92 -7.92 -4.99 -7.61
N GLN A 93 -6.70 -5.24 -7.12
CA GLN A 93 -6.43 -5.46 -5.71
C GLN A 93 -6.36 -4.12 -4.97
N CYS A 94 -6.92 -4.01 -3.76
CA CYS A 94 -6.86 -2.77 -2.99
C CYS A 94 -5.53 -2.65 -2.21
N ILE A 95 -4.96 -1.44 -2.23
CA ILE A 95 -3.96 -0.99 -1.26
C ILE A 95 -4.66 0.02 -0.35
N ILE A 96 -4.91 -0.33 0.91
CA ILE A 96 -5.54 0.60 1.85
C ILE A 96 -4.48 1.61 2.31
N MET A 97 -4.57 2.83 1.77
CA MET A 97 -3.63 3.91 2.04
C MET A 97 -3.90 4.57 3.40
N ALA A 98 -2.84 5.13 4.01
CA ALA A 98 -2.97 5.87 5.25
C ALA A 98 -3.83 7.15 5.06
N SER A 99 -4.90 7.29 5.85
CA SER A 99 -5.77 8.48 5.83
C SER A 99 -5.31 9.52 6.85
N ARG A 100 -5.15 10.77 6.41
CA ARG A 100 -4.91 11.92 7.29
C ARG A 100 -6.04 12.16 8.29
N ALA A 101 -7.25 11.74 7.97
CA ALA A 101 -8.40 11.91 8.85
C ALA A 101 -8.40 10.93 10.03
N LEU A 102 -7.73 9.78 9.92
CA LEU A 102 -7.63 8.79 11.00
C LEU A 102 -6.95 9.36 12.26
N PRO A 103 -5.71 9.88 12.20
CA PRO A 103 -5.11 10.52 13.38
C PRO A 103 -5.90 11.72 13.90
N ALA A 104 -6.62 12.42 13.02
CA ALA A 104 -7.41 13.60 13.40
C ALA A 104 -8.64 13.27 14.26
N ILE A 105 -9.22 12.06 14.09
CA ILE A 105 -10.40 11.63 14.87
C ILE A 105 -10.06 10.57 15.91
N SER A 106 -8.90 9.92 15.82
CA SER A 106 -8.57 8.77 16.63
C SER A 106 -8.10 9.18 18.01
N ALA A 107 -8.75 8.63 19.03
CA ALA A 107 -8.31 8.72 20.43
C ALA A 107 -7.41 7.54 20.85
N GLY A 108 -7.13 6.58 19.96
CA GLY A 108 -6.29 5.41 20.29
C GLY A 108 -6.41 4.26 19.28
N PRO A 109 -5.72 3.14 19.52
CA PRO A 109 -5.60 2.03 18.58
C PRO A 109 -6.92 1.32 18.28
N ASP A 110 -7.88 1.33 19.22
CA ASP A 110 -9.17 0.66 19.05
C ASP A 110 -9.99 1.22 17.87
N VAL A 111 -9.82 2.52 17.56
CA VAL A 111 -10.46 3.15 16.40
C VAL A 111 -9.90 2.57 15.11
N TYR A 112 -8.59 2.37 15.06
CA TYR A 112 -7.94 1.71 13.91
C TYR A 112 -8.41 0.27 13.77
N ALA A 113 -8.43 -0.49 14.84
CA ALA A 113 -8.87 -1.89 14.82
C ALA A 113 -10.31 -2.01 14.29
N ARG A 114 -11.24 -1.15 14.73
CA ARG A 114 -12.63 -1.18 14.24
C ARG A 114 -12.75 -0.79 12.76
N ILE A 115 -12.06 0.29 12.34
CA ILE A 115 -12.16 0.77 10.95
C ILE A 115 -11.51 -0.22 10.02
N TYR A 116 -10.26 -0.63 10.29
CA TYR A 116 -9.55 -1.58 9.44
C TYR A 116 -10.22 -2.96 9.46
N GLY A 117 -10.67 -3.44 10.62
CA GLY A 117 -11.43 -4.69 10.72
C GLY A 117 -12.66 -4.69 9.81
N TYR A 118 -13.46 -3.63 9.86
CA TYR A 118 -14.63 -3.50 8.98
C TYR A 118 -14.22 -3.53 7.49
N LEU A 119 -13.19 -2.76 7.09
CA LEU A 119 -12.75 -2.69 5.70
C LEU A 119 -12.21 -4.04 5.21
N LEU A 120 -11.46 -4.74 6.06
CA LEU A 120 -10.90 -6.06 5.75
C LEU A 120 -12.01 -7.11 5.59
N GLU A 121 -13.03 -7.10 6.45
CA GLU A 121 -14.18 -8.01 6.32
C GLU A 121 -14.95 -7.80 5.01
N GLN A 122 -15.05 -6.56 4.51
CA GLN A 122 -15.73 -6.24 3.25
C GLN A 122 -14.89 -6.51 2.01
N ALA A 123 -13.56 -6.58 2.14
CA ALA A 123 -12.67 -6.78 1.01
C ALA A 123 -12.95 -8.12 0.28
N ALA A 124 -13.13 -8.05 -1.03
CA ALA A 124 -13.38 -9.22 -1.88
C ALA A 124 -12.14 -10.11 -2.04
N GLU A 125 -10.96 -9.50 -2.07
CA GLU A 125 -9.66 -10.16 -2.20
C GLU A 125 -8.71 -9.64 -1.12
N PRO A 126 -7.66 -10.40 -0.73
CA PRO A 126 -6.68 -9.94 0.22
C PRO A 126 -6.03 -8.63 -0.20
N VAL A 127 -6.00 -7.66 0.72
CA VAL A 127 -5.53 -6.29 0.48
C VAL A 127 -4.07 -6.12 0.91
N ILE A 128 -3.45 -5.03 0.44
CA ILE A 128 -2.18 -4.54 0.98
C ILE A 128 -2.48 -3.37 1.91
N LEU A 129 -2.02 -3.44 3.16
CA LEU A 129 -2.05 -2.29 4.06
C LEU A 129 -0.88 -1.35 3.72
N HIS A 130 -1.06 -0.03 3.90
CA HIS A 130 0.05 0.91 3.76
C HIS A 130 0.25 1.73 5.03
N TRP A 131 1.40 1.55 5.67
CA TRP A 131 1.88 2.38 6.77
C TRP A 131 2.82 3.44 6.23
N LEU A 132 2.30 4.64 6.02
CA LEU A 132 3.07 5.81 5.60
C LEU A 132 3.47 6.63 6.83
N GLY A 133 4.77 6.94 6.96
CA GLY A 133 5.32 7.68 8.07
C GLY A 133 5.08 9.20 7.98
N ASP A 134 5.17 9.86 9.14
CA ASP A 134 5.05 11.30 9.26
C ASP A 134 6.24 12.06 8.64
N VAL A 135 7.32 11.37 8.29
CA VAL A 135 8.42 11.90 7.48
C VAL A 135 7.95 12.30 6.07
N PHE A 136 6.95 11.62 5.53
CA PHE A 136 6.34 11.96 4.24
C PHE A 136 5.16 12.93 4.39
N ASP A 137 4.41 12.80 5.49
CA ASP A 137 3.24 13.62 5.75
C ASP A 137 3.04 13.82 7.25
N PRO A 138 3.35 15.01 7.82
CA PRO A 138 3.20 15.28 9.24
C PRO A 138 1.78 15.07 9.81
N ALA A 139 0.74 15.10 8.95
CA ALA A 139 -0.63 14.81 9.37
C ALA A 139 -0.85 13.34 9.76
N LEU A 140 0.09 12.46 9.44
CA LEU A 140 0.04 11.03 9.80
C LEU A 140 0.75 10.72 11.13
N ARG A 141 1.24 11.71 11.85
CA ARG A 141 1.86 11.50 13.15
C ARG A 141 0.92 10.78 14.11
N GLY A 142 1.42 9.73 14.74
CA GLY A 142 0.62 8.93 15.67
C GLY A 142 -0.30 7.91 14.99
N TYR A 143 -0.03 7.56 13.75
CA TYR A 143 -0.76 6.50 13.04
C TYR A 143 -0.74 5.20 13.85
N TRP A 144 -1.77 4.40 13.72
CA TRP A 144 -2.09 3.23 14.54
C TRP A 144 -2.36 3.55 16.03
N GLY A 145 -2.63 4.83 16.35
CA GLY A 145 -3.03 5.30 17.67
C GLY A 145 -1.87 5.59 18.63
N TYR A 146 -0.62 5.53 18.18
CA TYR A 146 0.56 5.77 19.00
C TYR A 146 1.63 6.57 18.27
N GLN A 147 2.26 7.53 18.98
CA GLN A 147 3.49 8.16 18.49
C GLN A 147 4.73 7.28 18.70
N ASP A 148 4.67 6.38 19.68
CA ASP A 148 5.71 5.37 19.93
C ASP A 148 5.61 4.28 18.86
N ILE A 149 6.65 4.14 18.03
CA ILE A 149 6.69 3.24 16.90
C ILE A 149 6.56 1.75 17.31
N ALA A 150 7.07 1.37 18.47
CA ALA A 150 6.97 -0.01 18.92
C ALA A 150 5.53 -0.36 19.35
N LYS A 151 4.82 0.60 19.98
CA LYS A 151 3.41 0.44 20.31
C LYS A 151 2.54 0.47 19.06
N ALA A 152 2.83 1.37 18.11
CA ALA A 152 2.16 1.41 16.82
C ALA A 152 2.33 0.08 16.06
N SER A 153 3.54 -0.48 16.06
CA SER A 153 3.83 -1.81 15.50
C SER A 153 2.99 -2.91 16.13
N THR A 154 2.85 -2.89 17.46
CA THR A 154 2.03 -3.89 18.16
C THR A 154 0.55 -3.75 17.81
N ALA A 155 0.05 -2.53 17.68
CA ALA A 155 -1.34 -2.28 17.30
C ALA A 155 -1.65 -2.79 15.89
N VAL A 156 -0.81 -2.47 14.90
CA VAL A 156 -1.05 -2.95 13.52
C VAL A 156 -0.84 -4.45 13.38
N LEU A 157 0.12 -5.03 14.09
CA LEU A 157 0.32 -6.49 14.09
C LEU A 157 -0.90 -7.22 14.65
N SER A 158 -1.55 -6.72 15.72
CA SER A 158 -2.79 -7.32 16.22
C SER A 158 -3.89 -7.30 15.15
N ILE A 159 -4.05 -6.21 14.40
CA ILE A 159 -5.01 -6.15 13.28
C ILE A 159 -4.67 -7.20 12.19
N ILE A 160 -3.38 -7.34 11.88
CA ILE A 160 -2.91 -8.30 10.88
C ILE A 160 -3.16 -9.75 11.35
N GLU A 161 -2.88 -10.07 12.61
CA GLU A 161 -3.09 -11.40 13.18
C GLU A 161 -4.59 -11.77 13.22
N ASP A 162 -5.46 -10.81 13.54
CA ASP A 162 -6.91 -11.02 13.60
C ASP A 162 -7.54 -11.22 12.21
N HIS A 163 -6.90 -10.73 11.13
CA HIS A 163 -7.45 -10.72 9.77
C HIS A 163 -6.44 -11.22 8.71
N GLN A 164 -5.55 -12.13 9.06
CA GLN A 164 -4.44 -12.54 8.18
C GLN A 164 -4.89 -13.10 6.82
N ASP A 165 -6.05 -13.74 6.76
CA ASP A 165 -6.65 -14.28 5.54
C ASP A 165 -7.15 -13.19 4.56
N LYS A 166 -7.32 -11.96 5.05
CA LYS A 166 -7.74 -10.78 4.30
C LYS A 166 -6.57 -9.84 3.92
N ILE A 167 -5.35 -10.21 4.28
CA ILE A 167 -4.18 -9.35 4.09
C ILE A 167 -3.11 -10.07 3.29
N ASP A 168 -2.84 -9.61 2.07
CA ASP A 168 -1.70 -10.06 1.24
C ASP A 168 -0.37 -9.59 1.83
N GLY A 169 -0.36 -8.40 2.41
CA GLY A 169 0.83 -7.85 3.04
C GLY A 169 0.65 -6.43 3.57
N ILE A 170 1.72 -5.92 4.15
CA ILE A 170 1.82 -4.53 4.58
C ILE A 170 3.00 -3.84 3.91
N LYS A 171 2.75 -2.68 3.30
CA LYS A 171 3.82 -1.77 2.84
C LYS A 171 4.20 -0.85 3.99
N ILE A 172 5.52 -0.78 4.28
CA ILE A 172 6.07 0.14 5.27
C ILE A 172 6.91 1.21 4.57
N SER A 173 6.57 2.49 4.83
CA SER A 173 7.27 3.67 4.32
C SER A 173 7.60 4.58 5.51
N LEU A 174 8.52 4.15 6.38
CA LEU A 174 8.98 4.86 7.57
C LEU A 174 10.41 5.38 7.44
N LEU A 175 11.16 4.90 6.44
CA LEU A 175 12.59 5.16 6.21
C LEU A 175 13.46 4.75 7.42
N ASP A 176 13.09 3.64 8.06
CA ASP A 176 13.82 3.03 9.18
C ASP A 176 14.05 1.54 8.90
N GLN A 177 15.23 1.24 8.36
CA GLN A 177 15.62 -0.13 8.02
C GLN A 177 15.56 -1.05 9.24
N THR A 178 16.06 -0.61 10.39
CA THR A 178 16.12 -1.43 11.61
C THR A 178 14.72 -1.80 12.09
N HIS A 179 13.80 -0.83 12.04
CA HIS A 179 12.41 -1.07 12.37
C HIS A 179 11.76 -2.06 11.39
N GLU A 180 11.94 -1.87 10.08
CA GLU A 180 11.36 -2.75 9.06
C GLU A 180 11.87 -4.19 9.20
N GLU A 181 13.17 -4.38 9.42
CA GLU A 181 13.77 -5.69 9.65
C GLU A 181 13.24 -6.39 10.92
N ALA A 182 13.01 -5.62 11.99
CA ALA A 182 12.42 -6.17 13.22
C ALA A 182 10.94 -6.49 13.05
N PHE A 183 10.20 -5.64 12.33
CA PHE A 183 8.77 -5.80 12.08
C PHE A 183 8.48 -7.03 11.22
N ARG A 184 9.20 -7.23 10.11
CA ARG A 184 8.99 -8.37 9.20
C ARG A 184 9.13 -9.73 9.88
N LYS A 185 9.98 -9.85 10.91
CA LYS A 185 10.18 -11.07 11.69
C LYS A 185 9.00 -11.42 12.59
N ARG A 186 8.08 -10.49 12.79
CA ARG A 186 6.88 -10.63 13.62
C ARG A 186 5.62 -10.89 12.80
N LEU A 187 5.68 -10.74 11.48
CA LEU A 187 4.53 -11.00 10.61
C LEU A 187 4.18 -12.49 10.56
N PRO A 188 2.90 -12.84 10.45
CA PRO A 188 2.50 -14.19 10.05
C PRO A 188 3.17 -14.62 8.74
N SER A 189 3.48 -15.90 8.59
CA SER A 189 4.24 -16.45 7.45
C SER A 189 3.63 -16.15 6.08
N ASP A 190 2.31 -16.03 6.03
CA ASP A 190 1.56 -15.81 4.79
C ASP A 190 1.34 -14.34 4.45
N VAL A 191 1.75 -13.42 5.36
CA VAL A 191 1.62 -11.98 5.18
C VAL A 191 2.97 -11.38 4.77
N ARG A 192 3.02 -10.79 3.59
CA ARG A 192 4.24 -10.18 3.04
C ARG A 192 4.54 -8.84 3.69
N LEU A 193 5.83 -8.53 3.80
CA LEU A 193 6.26 -7.16 3.99
C LEU A 193 6.71 -6.58 2.65
N TYR A 194 6.17 -5.42 2.30
CA TYR A 194 6.59 -4.63 1.15
C TYR A 194 7.38 -3.41 1.63
N THR A 195 8.62 -3.26 1.18
CA THR A 195 9.38 -2.05 1.49
C THR A 195 8.93 -0.87 0.65
N GLY A 196 8.76 0.27 1.31
CA GLY A 196 8.58 1.59 0.70
C GLY A 196 9.75 2.53 1.03
N ASP A 197 10.91 1.97 1.41
CA ASP A 197 12.11 2.73 1.77
C ASP A 197 12.98 2.95 0.53
N ASP A 198 12.91 4.16 -0.02
CA ASP A 198 13.66 4.55 -1.22
C ASP A 198 15.19 4.61 -1.03
N PHE A 199 15.68 4.53 0.21
CA PHE A 199 17.12 4.63 0.50
C PHE A 199 17.75 3.29 0.84
N ASN A 200 17.05 2.44 1.61
CA ASN A 200 17.58 1.18 2.15
C ASN A 200 17.04 -0.06 1.42
N TYR A 201 16.18 0.10 0.40
CA TYR A 201 15.54 -1.00 -0.31
C TYR A 201 16.49 -2.11 -0.79
N PRO A 202 17.75 -1.85 -1.23
CA PRO A 202 18.61 -2.94 -1.69
C PRO A 202 18.90 -3.97 -0.59
N ALA A 203 19.23 -3.48 0.63
CA ALA A 203 19.48 -4.34 1.77
C ALA A 203 18.20 -5.03 2.27
N LEU A 204 17.08 -4.30 2.29
CA LEU A 204 15.78 -4.83 2.71
C LEU A 204 15.28 -5.94 1.78
N ILE A 205 15.44 -5.80 0.47
CA ILE A 205 15.07 -6.80 -0.53
C ILE A 205 16.03 -8.00 -0.51
N ALA A 206 17.35 -7.78 -0.39
CA ALA A 206 18.31 -8.86 -0.27
C ALA A 206 18.09 -9.70 1.00
N GLY A 207 17.67 -9.06 2.09
CA GLY A 207 17.32 -9.73 3.33
C GLY A 207 18.51 -10.33 4.10
N ASP A 208 18.20 -11.22 5.05
CA ASP A 208 19.19 -11.87 5.93
C ASP A 208 19.32 -13.40 5.67
N GLY A 209 18.80 -13.87 4.54
CA GLY A 209 18.78 -15.27 4.15
C GLY A 209 17.53 -16.03 4.61
N ASN A 210 16.84 -15.55 5.66
CA ASN A 210 15.59 -16.14 6.15
C ASN A 210 14.40 -15.21 5.93
N HIS A 211 14.62 -13.90 6.01
CA HIS A 211 13.59 -12.88 5.90
C HIS A 211 14.04 -11.80 4.92
N TYR A 212 13.14 -11.38 4.06
CA TYR A 212 13.35 -10.29 3.11
C TYR A 212 12.07 -9.49 2.93
N SER A 213 12.20 -8.29 2.39
CA SER A 213 11.06 -7.45 2.03
C SER A 213 10.79 -7.53 0.53
N HIS A 214 9.53 -7.60 0.14
CA HIS A 214 9.13 -7.45 -1.25
C HIS A 214 9.24 -5.99 -1.67
N ALA A 215 9.46 -5.74 -2.95
CA ALA A 215 9.59 -4.39 -3.48
C ALA A 215 8.22 -3.79 -3.81
N LEU A 216 7.90 -2.60 -3.27
CA LEU A 216 6.77 -1.78 -3.70
C LEU A 216 7.15 -0.31 -3.62
N LEU A 217 7.94 0.16 -4.61
CA LEU A 217 8.64 1.43 -4.61
C LEU A 217 8.46 2.16 -5.94
N GLY A 218 8.26 3.47 -5.88
CA GLY A 218 8.15 4.30 -7.08
C GLY A 218 9.45 4.40 -7.88
N ILE A 219 10.60 4.43 -7.19
CA ILE A 219 11.93 4.52 -7.83
C ILE A 219 12.24 3.32 -8.75
N ILE A 220 11.68 2.16 -8.46
CA ILE A 220 11.88 0.94 -9.25
C ILE A 220 11.48 1.12 -10.71
N ALA A 221 10.45 1.89 -10.98
CA ALA A 221 10.01 2.16 -12.34
C ALA A 221 11.10 2.79 -13.22
N ALA A 222 11.98 3.63 -12.64
CA ALA A 222 13.07 4.27 -13.35
C ALA A 222 14.26 3.33 -13.65
N ILE A 223 14.42 2.26 -12.87
CA ILE A 223 15.55 1.31 -12.95
C ILE A 223 15.10 -0.12 -13.26
N ALA A 224 13.88 -0.29 -13.76
CA ALA A 224 13.24 -1.60 -13.92
C ALA A 224 14.12 -2.66 -14.59
N PRO A 225 14.82 -2.42 -15.72
CA PRO A 225 15.67 -3.45 -16.32
C PRO A 225 16.81 -3.93 -15.42
N ALA A 226 17.44 -3.02 -14.70
CA ALA A 226 18.54 -3.37 -13.78
C ALA A 226 18.01 -4.11 -12.53
N LEU A 227 16.85 -3.70 -12.03
CA LEU A 227 16.23 -4.38 -10.90
C LEU A 227 15.85 -5.82 -11.23
N VAL A 228 15.22 -6.05 -12.38
CA VAL A 228 14.83 -7.41 -12.81
C VAL A 228 16.04 -8.33 -12.86
N GLN A 229 17.15 -7.87 -13.45
CA GLN A 229 18.41 -8.64 -13.48
C GLN A 229 18.95 -8.92 -12.07
N ALA A 230 18.86 -7.94 -11.14
CA ALA A 230 19.29 -8.14 -9.76
C ALA A 230 18.40 -9.16 -9.03
N LEU A 231 17.07 -9.09 -9.19
CA LEU A 231 16.14 -10.06 -8.59
C LEU A 231 16.35 -11.48 -9.14
N GLU A 232 16.59 -11.64 -10.44
CA GLU A 232 16.93 -12.92 -11.04
C GLU A 232 18.26 -13.49 -10.50
N ALA A 233 19.22 -12.63 -10.19
CA ALA A 233 20.50 -13.05 -9.58
C ALA A 233 20.33 -13.48 -8.12
N LEU A 234 19.45 -12.83 -7.36
CA LEU A 234 19.12 -13.19 -5.97
C LEU A 234 18.34 -14.51 -5.87
N ALA A 235 17.59 -14.88 -6.89
CA ALA A 235 16.80 -16.11 -6.93
C ALA A 235 17.60 -17.38 -7.28
N LYS A 236 18.89 -17.25 -7.65
CA LYS A 236 19.83 -18.33 -7.98
C LYS A 236 20.66 -18.74 -6.77
#